data_3153ec9a3727d947fb78030716947ec3
#
_entry.id   3153ec9a3727d947fb78030716947ec3
#
_cell.length_a   1.000
_cell.length_b   1.000
_cell.length_c   1.000
_cell.angle_alpha   90.00
_cell.angle_beta   90.00
_cell.angle_gamma   90.00
#
_symmetry.space_group_name_H-M   'P 1'
#
loop_
_entity.id
_entity.type
_entity.pdbx_description
1 polymer ?
#
loop_
_entity_poly.entity_id
_entity_poly.type
_entity_poly.pdbx_seq_one_letter_code
_entity_poly.pdbx_strand_id
1 'polypeptide(L)'
;MEKKFLQEVVIKKLNDLVLEVGEFNYNKNFTPTDIVANKAKQALSSIAGGDSIEKNTETGSGKEKAVELSQKKSQNVEQMKKMKTFFSNHSADIIKIKQQGGPKTEEEKGIYQSWNLHGGEEGKKWVNDELKKFHDENLRTKKNLRTAGGAGTNKGMGIFDTSIMDTTKQRIHR
;
A
#
# COMPACT_ATOMS: atom_id res chain seq x y z
N MET A 1 -26.97 -34.52 0.73
CA MET A 1 -26.77 -33.93 -0.61
C MET A 1 -26.71 -32.40 -0.61
N GLU A 2 -27.53 -31.71 0.16
CA GLU A 2 -27.61 -30.21 0.21
C GLU A 2 -26.32 -29.49 0.64
N LYS A 3 -25.57 -30.02 1.62
CA LYS A 3 -24.34 -29.38 2.11
C LYS A 3 -23.24 -29.30 1.03
N LYS A 4 -23.10 -30.29 0.16
CA LYS A 4 -22.14 -30.27 -0.94
C LYS A 4 -22.51 -29.23 -1.99
N PHE A 5 -23.77 -29.12 -2.32
CA PHE A 5 -24.26 -28.14 -3.30
C PHE A 5 -24.05 -26.70 -2.81
N LEU A 6 -24.32 -26.42 -1.53
CA LEU A 6 -24.07 -25.11 -0.92
C LEU A 6 -22.57 -24.75 -0.91
N GLN A 7 -21.69 -25.72 -0.63
CA GLN A 7 -20.26 -25.49 -0.69
C GLN A 7 -19.76 -25.18 -2.10
N GLU A 8 -20.22 -25.88 -3.12
CA GLU A 8 -19.87 -25.63 -4.52
C GLU A 8 -20.34 -24.24 -4.99
N VAL A 9 -21.57 -23.84 -4.61
CA VAL A 9 -22.11 -22.51 -4.94
C VAL A 9 -21.33 -21.39 -4.25
N VAL A 10 -20.93 -21.59 -3.00
CA VAL A 10 -20.12 -20.60 -2.25
C VAL A 10 -18.71 -20.49 -2.85
N ILE A 11 -18.08 -21.62 -3.17
CA ILE A 11 -16.75 -21.64 -3.81
C ILE A 11 -16.80 -20.99 -5.19
N LYS A 12 -17.84 -21.26 -5.98
CA LYS A 12 -18.02 -20.63 -7.29
C LYS A 12 -18.21 -19.13 -7.17
N LYS A 13 -19.09 -18.66 -6.25
CA LYS A 13 -19.24 -17.22 -5.97
C LYS A 13 -17.99 -16.55 -5.46
N LEU A 14 -17.20 -17.22 -4.59
CA LEU A 14 -15.90 -16.72 -4.15
C LEU A 14 -14.90 -16.62 -5.29
N ASN A 15 -14.83 -17.62 -6.17
CA ASN A 15 -13.97 -17.58 -7.35
C ASN A 15 -14.42 -16.51 -8.35
N ASP A 16 -15.71 -16.34 -8.57
CA ASP A 16 -16.27 -15.27 -9.41
C ASP A 16 -15.96 -13.90 -8.79
N LEU A 17 -16.05 -13.75 -7.46
CA LEU A 17 -15.65 -12.52 -6.75
C LEU A 17 -14.14 -12.25 -6.85
N VAL A 18 -13.31 -13.29 -6.82
CA VAL A 18 -11.85 -13.19 -7.01
C VAL A 18 -11.51 -12.82 -8.46
N LEU A 19 -12.26 -13.31 -9.44
CA LEU A 19 -12.14 -12.93 -10.85
C LEU A 19 -12.71 -11.52 -11.12
N GLU A 20 -13.78 -11.11 -10.42
CA GLU A 20 -14.31 -9.74 -10.48
C GLU A 20 -13.44 -8.70 -9.76
N VAL A 21 -12.61 -9.10 -8.80
CA VAL A 21 -11.54 -8.29 -8.26
C VAL A 21 -10.43 -8.23 -9.31
N GLY A 22 -10.75 -7.62 -10.47
CA GLY A 22 -9.91 -7.52 -11.64
C GLY A 22 -8.44 -7.44 -11.27
N GLU A 23 -7.60 -8.15 -11.99
CA GLU A 23 -6.16 -8.26 -11.77
C GLU A 23 -5.58 -6.92 -11.34
N PHE A 24 -5.36 -6.77 -10.03
CA PHE A 24 -4.52 -5.69 -9.55
C PHE A 24 -3.20 -5.88 -10.28
N ASN A 25 -2.78 -4.89 -11.02
CA ASN A 25 -1.51 -4.96 -11.75
C ASN A 25 -0.34 -4.96 -10.75
N TYR A 26 -0.17 -6.09 -10.04
CA TYR A 26 0.92 -6.28 -9.08
C TYR A 26 2.31 -6.21 -9.72
N ASN A 27 2.38 -6.20 -11.05
CA ASN A 27 3.62 -6.09 -11.82
C ASN A 27 4.11 -4.63 -11.98
N LYS A 28 3.43 -3.64 -11.37
CA LYS A 28 3.91 -2.25 -11.42
C LYS A 28 5.21 -2.11 -10.65
N ASN A 29 6.18 -1.47 -11.28
CA ASN A 29 7.46 -1.11 -10.71
C ASN A 29 7.53 0.42 -10.50
N PHE A 30 8.19 0.82 -9.43
CA PHE A 30 8.37 2.21 -9.02
C PHE A 30 9.84 2.55 -9.00
N THR A 31 10.25 3.54 -9.76
CA THR A 31 11.64 3.99 -9.80
C THR A 31 11.85 5.13 -8.79
N PRO A 32 12.84 5.03 -7.89
CA PRO A 32 13.15 6.10 -6.94
C PRO A 32 13.46 7.41 -7.65
N THR A 33 13.00 8.52 -7.09
CA THR A 33 13.36 9.85 -7.58
C THR A 33 14.83 10.18 -7.28
N ASP A 34 15.41 11.17 -7.97
CA ASP A 34 16.78 11.63 -7.71
C ASP A 34 16.98 12.03 -6.26
N ILE A 35 15.98 12.67 -5.65
CA ILE A 35 16.04 13.12 -4.26
C ILE A 35 16.14 11.92 -3.31
N VAL A 36 15.33 10.89 -3.51
CA VAL A 36 15.36 9.66 -2.70
C VAL A 36 16.70 8.93 -2.88
N ALA A 37 17.17 8.80 -4.12
CA ALA A 37 18.45 8.16 -4.43
C ALA A 37 19.62 8.88 -3.78
N ASN A 38 19.66 10.21 -3.86
CA ASN A 38 20.69 11.03 -3.25
C ASN A 38 20.68 10.95 -1.71
N LYS A 39 19.49 10.93 -1.08
CA LYS A 39 19.36 10.73 0.37
C LYS A 39 19.89 9.37 0.82
N ALA A 40 19.54 8.30 0.11
CA ALA A 40 20.05 6.97 0.39
C ALA A 40 21.60 6.91 0.22
N LYS A 41 22.15 7.55 -0.82
CA LYS A 41 23.60 7.64 -1.02
C LYS A 41 24.31 8.41 0.09
N GLN A 42 23.75 9.53 0.55
CA GLN A 42 24.27 10.30 1.69
C GLN A 42 24.28 9.46 2.97
N ALA A 43 23.20 8.70 3.21
CA ALA A 43 23.11 7.83 4.38
C ALA A 43 24.16 6.70 4.33
N LEU A 44 24.41 6.10 3.18
CA LEU A 44 25.49 5.12 3.00
C LEU A 44 26.86 5.70 3.29
N SER A 45 27.14 6.92 2.79
CA SER A 45 28.42 7.60 3.00
C SER A 45 28.66 7.94 4.47
N SER A 46 27.62 8.31 5.22
CA SER A 46 27.74 8.62 6.65
C SER A 46 28.00 7.37 7.52
N ILE A 47 27.64 6.19 7.05
CA ILE A 47 27.89 4.92 7.75
C ILE A 47 29.29 4.37 7.43
N ALA A 48 29.78 4.57 6.21
CA ALA A 48 31.09 4.08 5.77
C ALA A 48 32.27 4.68 6.56
N GLY A 49 32.04 5.80 7.27
CA GLY A 49 33.05 6.46 8.10
C GLY A 49 33.04 6.08 9.58
N GLY A 50 32.20 5.14 10.03
CA GLY A 50 32.07 4.80 11.46
C GLY A 50 31.99 3.30 11.71
N ASP A 51 32.91 2.78 12.51
CA ASP A 51 33.16 1.35 12.80
C ASP A 51 32.06 0.64 13.61
N SER A 52 30.87 1.19 13.87
CA SER A 52 30.03 0.71 14.96
C SER A 52 28.71 0.03 14.57
N ILE A 53 28.42 -0.26 13.28
CA ILE A 53 27.05 -0.66 12.88
C ILE A 53 26.91 -2.14 12.45
N GLU A 54 27.93 -2.96 12.64
CA GLU A 54 27.87 -4.37 12.19
C GLU A 54 26.97 -5.29 13.06
N LYS A 55 26.43 -4.82 14.18
CA LYS A 55 25.72 -5.69 15.14
C LYS A 55 24.19 -5.65 15.14
N ASN A 56 23.54 -4.77 14.38
CA ASN A 56 22.08 -4.74 14.31
C ASN A 56 21.60 -5.36 13.00
N THR A 57 20.92 -6.49 13.07
CA THR A 57 20.31 -7.21 11.93
C THR A 57 19.35 -6.33 11.12
N GLU A 58 18.72 -5.34 11.74
CA GLU A 58 17.87 -4.35 11.04
C GLU A 58 18.65 -3.39 10.15
N THR A 59 19.89 -3.06 10.52
CA THR A 59 20.76 -2.19 9.73
C THR A 59 21.32 -2.90 8.48
N GLY A 60 21.46 -4.23 8.50
CA GLY A 60 21.92 -5.01 7.34
C GLY A 60 20.95 -4.87 6.17
N SER A 61 19.65 -5.13 6.40
CA SER A 61 18.61 -5.00 5.38
C SER A 61 18.42 -3.55 4.91
N GLY A 62 18.66 -2.57 5.80
CA GLY A 62 18.64 -1.14 5.47
C GLY A 62 19.75 -0.73 4.53
N LYS A 63 20.99 -1.24 4.71
CA LYS A 63 22.11 -0.97 3.80
C LYS A 63 21.84 -1.48 2.38
N GLU A 64 21.35 -2.73 2.25
CA GLU A 64 20.99 -3.28 0.95
C GLU A 64 19.91 -2.43 0.26
N LYS A 65 18.90 -2.02 1.02
CA LYS A 65 17.84 -1.15 0.51
C LYS A 65 18.39 0.21 0.07
N ALA A 66 19.29 0.81 0.83
CA ALA A 66 19.93 2.06 0.47
C ALA A 66 20.77 1.95 -0.81
N VAL A 67 21.48 0.84 -1.01
CA VAL A 67 22.21 0.56 -2.26
C VAL A 67 21.24 0.50 -3.43
N GLU A 68 20.14 -0.26 -3.31
CA GLU A 68 19.11 -0.34 -4.35
C GLU A 68 18.51 1.04 -4.69
N LEU A 69 18.17 1.82 -3.67
CA LEU A 69 17.58 3.15 -3.85
C LEU A 69 18.59 4.12 -4.48
N SER A 70 19.86 4.10 -4.05
CA SER A 70 20.92 4.97 -4.56
C SER A 70 21.23 4.72 -6.04
N GLN A 71 21.05 3.49 -6.49
CA GLN A 71 21.21 3.05 -7.89
C GLN A 71 19.90 3.22 -8.69
N LYS A 72 18.84 3.77 -8.09
CA LYS A 72 17.50 3.88 -8.69
C LYS A 72 16.94 2.55 -9.16
N LYS A 73 17.27 1.45 -8.51
CA LYS A 73 16.71 0.15 -8.82
C LYS A 73 15.22 0.18 -8.56
N SER A 74 14.45 -0.25 -9.55
CA SER A 74 12.99 -0.28 -9.46
C SER A 74 12.50 -1.17 -8.30
N GLN A 75 11.50 -0.70 -7.59
CA GLN A 75 10.85 -1.39 -6.47
C GLN A 75 9.48 -1.89 -6.92
N ASN A 76 9.15 -3.14 -6.63
CA ASN A 76 7.81 -3.67 -6.90
C ASN A 76 6.80 -3.23 -5.81
N VAL A 77 5.51 -3.53 -6.04
CA VAL A 77 4.42 -3.16 -5.10
C VAL A 77 4.65 -3.70 -3.69
N GLU A 78 5.17 -4.92 -3.57
CA GLU A 78 5.41 -5.55 -2.27
C GLU A 78 6.54 -4.86 -1.51
N GLN A 79 7.64 -4.54 -2.19
CA GLN A 79 8.75 -3.77 -1.62
C GLN A 79 8.30 -2.38 -1.15
N MET A 80 7.46 -1.71 -1.95
CA MET A 80 6.87 -0.42 -1.57
C MET A 80 5.97 -0.53 -0.35
N LYS A 81 5.17 -1.60 -0.23
CA LYS A 81 4.35 -1.86 0.96
C LYS A 81 5.20 -2.10 2.21
N LYS A 82 6.28 -2.89 2.10
CA LYS A 82 7.24 -3.10 3.19
C LYS A 82 7.88 -1.79 3.65
N MET A 83 8.32 -0.95 2.72
CA MET A 83 8.84 0.38 3.05
C MET A 83 7.79 1.27 3.73
N LYS A 84 6.54 1.25 3.26
CA LYS A 84 5.44 1.99 3.90
C LYS A 84 5.22 1.55 5.35
N THR A 85 5.21 0.25 5.61
CA THR A 85 5.08 -0.32 6.96
C THR A 85 6.23 0.12 7.85
N PHE A 86 7.47 0.04 7.34
CA PHE A 86 8.66 0.52 8.04
C PHE A 86 8.50 1.99 8.46
N PHE A 87 8.16 2.88 7.53
CA PHE A 87 7.96 4.30 7.83
C PHE A 87 6.82 4.54 8.81
N SER A 88 5.73 3.77 8.74
CA SER A 88 4.61 3.90 9.67
C SER A 88 5.02 3.52 11.09
N ASN A 89 5.77 2.44 11.25
CA ASN A 89 6.20 1.95 12.56
C ASN A 89 7.17 2.91 13.26
N HIS A 90 8.07 3.54 12.52
CA HIS A 90 9.12 4.39 13.10
C HIS A 90 8.81 5.90 13.07
N SER A 91 7.67 6.31 12.51
CA SER A 91 7.33 7.75 12.40
C SER A 91 7.28 8.47 13.74
N ALA A 92 6.73 7.85 14.78
CA ALA A 92 6.64 8.44 16.10
C ALA A 92 8.02 8.64 16.73
N ASP A 93 8.89 7.64 16.61
CA ASP A 93 10.26 7.69 17.14
C ASP A 93 11.08 8.77 16.45
N ILE A 94 10.96 8.88 15.12
CA ILE A 94 11.66 9.93 14.35
C ILE A 94 11.19 11.33 14.73
N ILE A 95 9.89 11.52 14.97
CA ILE A 95 9.36 12.80 15.44
C ILE A 95 9.98 13.16 16.80
N LYS A 96 9.99 12.22 17.76
CA LYS A 96 10.59 12.38 19.07
C LYS A 96 12.08 12.72 18.97
N ILE A 97 12.85 11.94 18.16
CA ILE A 97 14.29 12.14 17.94
C ILE A 97 14.56 13.56 17.40
N LYS A 98 13.76 14.02 16.46
CA LYS A 98 13.91 15.39 15.91
C LYS A 98 13.59 16.48 16.92
N GLN A 99 12.53 16.31 17.72
CA GLN A 99 12.13 17.27 18.74
C GLN A 99 13.18 17.45 19.84
N GLN A 100 13.93 16.40 20.15
CA GLN A 100 15.01 16.46 21.16
C GLN A 100 16.37 16.90 20.61
N GLY A 101 16.43 17.29 19.31
CA GLY A 101 17.63 17.79 18.65
C GLY A 101 18.56 16.69 18.09
N GLY A 102 18.08 15.45 18.00
CA GLY A 102 18.83 14.31 17.46
C GLY A 102 18.77 13.08 18.36
N PRO A 103 19.32 11.92 17.89
CA PRO A 103 19.32 10.69 18.65
C PRO A 103 20.26 10.78 19.86
N LYS A 104 19.79 10.34 21.03
CA LYS A 104 20.54 10.38 22.31
C LYS A 104 21.03 9.01 22.77
N THR A 105 20.35 7.94 22.33
CA THR A 105 20.71 6.56 22.68
C THR A 105 21.18 5.80 21.44
N GLU A 106 21.87 4.67 21.64
CA GLU A 106 22.31 3.82 20.51
C GLU A 106 21.12 3.23 19.73
N GLU A 107 20.02 2.91 20.43
CA GLU A 107 18.78 2.48 19.79
C GLU A 107 18.20 3.58 18.89
N GLU A 108 18.08 4.81 19.40
CA GLU A 108 17.61 5.96 18.62
C GLU A 108 18.52 6.26 17.42
N LYS A 109 19.85 6.07 17.57
CA LYS A 109 20.81 6.19 16.46
C LYS A 109 20.52 5.14 15.38
N GLY A 110 20.30 3.88 15.78
CA GLY A 110 19.97 2.79 14.87
C GLY A 110 18.69 3.07 14.07
N ILE A 111 17.61 3.49 14.76
CA ILE A 111 16.34 3.87 14.13
C ILE A 111 16.54 5.05 13.15
N TYR A 112 17.24 6.09 13.57
CA TYR A 112 17.47 7.27 12.75
C TYR A 112 18.32 6.99 11.51
N GLN A 113 19.34 6.13 11.65
CA GLN A 113 20.17 5.68 10.53
C GLN A 113 19.37 4.82 9.57
N SER A 114 18.61 3.84 10.09
CA SER A 114 17.74 3.00 9.26
C SER A 114 16.71 3.83 8.49
N TRP A 115 16.14 4.85 9.13
CA TRP A 115 15.24 5.80 8.47
C TRP A 115 15.91 6.50 7.28
N ASN A 116 17.12 7.00 7.48
CA ASN A 116 17.88 7.69 6.42
C ASN A 116 18.30 6.74 5.27
N LEU A 117 18.64 5.48 5.59
CA LEU A 117 18.94 4.43 4.61
C LEU A 117 17.74 4.11 3.71
N HIS A 118 16.52 4.25 4.20
CA HIS A 118 15.30 4.12 3.39
C HIS A 118 14.92 5.41 2.63
N GLY A 119 15.81 6.41 2.59
CA GLY A 119 15.60 7.68 1.90
C GLY A 119 15.02 8.80 2.77
N GLY A 120 14.91 8.60 4.09
CA GLY A 120 14.44 9.62 5.03
C GLY A 120 12.99 10.05 4.78
N GLU A 121 12.69 11.32 5.05
CA GLU A 121 11.36 11.90 4.79
C GLU A 121 10.99 11.86 3.30
N GLU A 122 11.96 12.01 2.42
CA GLU A 122 11.75 11.99 0.98
C GLU A 122 11.36 10.58 0.50
N GLY A 123 12.00 9.55 1.08
CA GLY A 123 11.63 8.15 0.85
C GLY A 123 10.21 7.85 1.33
N LYS A 124 9.84 8.31 2.54
CA LYS A 124 8.48 8.19 3.09
C LYS A 124 7.44 8.85 2.18
N LYS A 125 7.71 10.09 1.75
CA LYS A 125 6.82 10.83 0.86
C LYS A 125 6.65 10.12 -0.47
N TRP A 126 7.75 9.74 -1.12
CA TRP A 126 7.75 9.02 -2.39
C TRP A 126 6.92 7.74 -2.32
N VAL A 127 7.14 6.90 -1.30
CA VAL A 127 6.39 5.64 -1.11
C VAL A 127 4.89 5.90 -0.96
N ASN A 128 4.50 6.89 -0.16
CA ASN A 128 3.10 7.20 0.06
C ASN A 128 2.43 7.74 -1.21
N ASP A 129 3.09 8.64 -1.93
CA ASP A 129 2.55 9.25 -3.14
C ASP A 129 2.39 8.23 -4.26
N GLU A 130 3.40 7.37 -4.48
CA GLU A 130 3.35 6.35 -5.53
C GLU A 130 2.33 5.24 -5.22
N LEU A 131 2.24 4.78 -3.97
CA LEU A 131 1.21 3.80 -3.59
C LEU A 131 -0.20 4.38 -3.66
N LYS A 132 -0.37 5.67 -3.35
CA LYS A 132 -1.66 6.35 -3.50
C LYS A 132 -2.07 6.42 -4.98
N LYS A 133 -1.17 6.88 -5.85
CA LYS A 133 -1.41 6.90 -7.31
C LYS A 133 -1.78 5.51 -7.84
N PHE A 134 -1.04 4.50 -7.44
CA PHE A 134 -1.29 3.11 -7.81
C PHE A 134 -2.68 2.63 -7.37
N HIS A 135 -3.08 2.96 -6.14
CA HIS A 135 -4.41 2.63 -5.64
C HIS A 135 -5.51 3.34 -6.43
N ASP A 136 -5.35 4.64 -6.69
CA ASP A 136 -6.32 5.46 -7.43
C ASP A 136 -6.45 4.97 -8.89
N GLU A 137 -5.36 4.58 -9.55
CA GLU A 137 -5.36 3.99 -10.90
C GLU A 137 -6.16 2.68 -10.93
N ASN A 138 -5.93 1.80 -9.97
CA ASN A 138 -6.65 0.52 -9.88
C ASN A 138 -8.15 0.72 -9.62
N LEU A 139 -8.54 1.71 -8.80
CA LEU A 139 -9.95 2.04 -8.57
C LEU A 139 -10.61 2.59 -9.85
N ARG A 140 -9.94 3.42 -10.63
CA ARG A 140 -10.45 3.94 -11.91
C ARG A 140 -10.64 2.82 -12.92
N THR A 141 -9.69 1.89 -13.02
CA THR A 141 -9.80 0.74 -13.91
C THR A 141 -11.00 -0.14 -13.55
N LYS A 142 -11.22 -0.42 -12.25
CA LYS A 142 -12.41 -1.16 -11.79
C LYS A 142 -13.71 -0.43 -12.13
N LYS A 143 -13.77 0.87 -11.96
CA LYS A 143 -14.96 1.67 -12.29
C LYS A 143 -15.26 1.61 -13.79
N ASN A 144 -14.23 1.72 -14.63
CA ASN A 144 -14.41 1.68 -16.09
C ASN A 144 -14.85 0.30 -16.57
N LEU A 145 -14.34 -0.79 -15.97
CA LEU A 145 -14.78 -2.16 -16.29
C LEU A 145 -16.26 -2.38 -15.93
N ARG A 146 -16.74 -1.85 -14.81
CA ARG A 146 -18.15 -1.92 -14.42
C ARG A 146 -19.07 -1.16 -15.38
N THR A 147 -18.64 0.00 -15.86
CA THR A 147 -19.42 0.79 -16.83
C THR A 147 -19.41 0.17 -18.23
N ALA A 148 -18.32 -0.44 -18.67
CA ALA A 148 -18.22 -1.10 -19.96
C ALA A 148 -19.01 -2.43 -20.00
N GLY A 149 -19.03 -3.19 -18.90
CA GLY A 149 -19.82 -4.44 -18.79
C GLY A 149 -21.33 -4.22 -18.66
N GLY A 150 -21.77 -3.02 -18.22
CA GLY A 150 -23.18 -2.66 -18.06
C GLY A 150 -23.90 -2.25 -19.34
N ALA A 151 -23.18 -2.00 -20.43
CA ALA A 151 -23.78 -1.52 -21.68
C ALA A 151 -24.30 -2.66 -22.62
N GLY A 152 -24.12 -3.93 -22.24
CA GLY A 152 -24.38 -5.08 -23.11
C GLY A 152 -25.59 -5.96 -22.79
N THR A 153 -26.31 -5.81 -21.68
CA THR A 153 -27.34 -6.79 -21.28
C THR A 153 -28.64 -6.22 -20.71
N ASN A 154 -29.04 -4.98 -21.04
CA ASN A 154 -30.36 -4.48 -20.74
C ASN A 154 -31.29 -4.50 -21.96
N LYS A 155 -31.39 -5.67 -22.67
CA LYS A 155 -32.57 -6.02 -23.44
C LYS A 155 -33.18 -7.28 -22.85
N GLY A 156 -34.15 -7.08 -21.97
CA GLY A 156 -35.08 -8.14 -21.59
C GLY A 156 -34.90 -8.67 -20.18
N MET A 157 -35.25 -7.90 -19.18
CA MET A 157 -36.00 -8.35 -18.02
C MET A 157 -36.61 -7.11 -17.35
N GLY A 158 -37.71 -6.67 -17.90
CA GLY A 158 -38.68 -5.86 -17.18
C GLY A 158 -39.26 -6.71 -16.05
N ILE A 159 -39.81 -6.02 -15.06
CA ILE A 159 -40.58 -6.53 -13.94
C ILE A 159 -39.71 -6.73 -12.66
N PHE A 160 -39.32 -5.65 -12.05
CA PHE A 160 -39.58 -5.47 -10.62
C PHE A 160 -40.33 -4.15 -10.46
N ASP A 161 -41.62 -4.32 -10.44
CA ASP A 161 -42.59 -3.29 -10.07
C ASP A 161 -42.35 -2.90 -8.59
N THR A 162 -41.82 -1.70 -8.37
CA THR A 162 -41.59 -1.12 -7.04
C THR A 162 -42.86 -0.53 -6.44
N SER A 163 -44.04 -0.95 -6.89
CA SER A 163 -45.34 -0.45 -6.39
C SER A 163 -45.85 -1.13 -5.10
N ILE A 164 -45.06 -2.03 -4.46
CA ILE A 164 -45.52 -2.75 -3.24
C ILE A 164 -44.97 -2.15 -1.93
N MET A 165 -44.35 -0.98 -1.94
CA MET A 165 -43.89 -0.37 -0.68
C MET A 165 -44.57 0.93 -0.27
N ASP A 166 -45.84 1.12 -0.62
CA ASP A 166 -46.57 2.34 -0.18
C ASP A 166 -47.92 2.10 0.53
N THR A 167 -48.08 0.96 1.20
CA THR A 167 -49.30 0.68 1.95
C THR A 167 -49.13 0.54 3.47
N THR A 168 -48.03 1.00 4.07
CA THR A 168 -47.82 0.90 5.53
C THR A 168 -47.81 2.25 6.26
N LYS A 169 -48.29 3.35 5.65
CA LYS A 169 -48.37 4.67 6.30
C LYS A 169 -49.80 5.22 6.42
N GLN A 170 -50.80 4.39 6.69
CA GLN A 170 -52.10 4.89 7.10
C GLN A 170 -52.76 3.90 8.08
N ARG A 171 -52.41 3.98 9.34
CA ARG A 171 -53.26 3.57 10.47
C ARG A 171 -52.57 3.82 11.81
N ILE A 172 -52.40 5.07 12.20
CA ILE A 172 -52.36 5.46 13.62
C ILE A 172 -52.92 6.90 13.69
N HIS A 173 -54.18 7.04 13.67
CA HIS A 173 -54.92 8.13 14.31
C HIS A 173 -56.38 7.65 14.49
N ARG A 174 -56.64 7.03 15.66
CA ARG A 174 -57.90 7.11 16.43
C ARG A 174 -57.60 6.65 17.83
#